data_c6c38eb5718bde7f330edd56bdb486ff
#
_entry.id   c6c38eb5718bde7f330edd56bdb486ff
#
_cell.length_a   1.000
_cell.length_b   1.000
_cell.length_c   1.000
_cell.angle_alpha   90.00
_cell.angle_beta   90.00
_cell.angle_gamma   90.00
#
_symmetry.space_group_name_H-M   'P 1'
#
loop_
_entity.id
_entity.type
_entity.pdbx_description
1 polymer ?
#
loop_
_entity_poly.entity_id
_entity_poly.type
_entity_poly.pdbx_seq_one_letter_code
_entity_poly.pdbx_strand_id
1 'polypeptide(L)'
;MRFHTFNIGKPHIDAWWARNRRLGIITAGFSGEPGDRGDTLLHQMEEGDWVIAYSNGHGFVGAGRVGPVATYRLLSVDELPSGWEATHRHLRQVDWVHAVASLVEAIPAKEVGRQAPRQTK
;
A
#
# COMPACT_ATOMS: atom_id res chain seq x y z
N MET A 1 12.02 13.66 5.13
CA MET A 1 10.76 13.06 4.64
C MET A 1 10.96 12.55 3.22
N ARG A 2 10.53 11.33 2.96
CA ARG A 2 10.67 10.71 1.64
C ARG A 2 9.31 10.29 1.11
N PHE A 3 9.28 10.03 -0.19
CA PHE A 3 8.11 9.51 -0.89
C PHE A 3 8.40 8.08 -1.35
N HIS A 4 7.43 7.20 -1.13
CA HIS A 4 7.53 5.82 -1.56
C HIS A 4 6.34 5.50 -2.45
N THR A 5 6.59 4.92 -3.61
CA THR A 5 5.52 4.40 -4.45
C THR A 5 5.31 2.94 -4.08
N PHE A 6 4.08 2.58 -3.83
CA PHE A 6 3.77 1.23 -3.36
C PHE A 6 2.68 0.59 -4.21
N ASN A 7 3.02 -0.54 -4.82
CA ASN A 7 2.05 -1.32 -5.58
C ASN A 7 1.26 -2.19 -4.59
N ILE A 8 -0.04 -1.97 -4.50
CA ILE A 8 -0.88 -2.69 -3.55
C ILE A 8 -1.24 -4.09 -4.02
N GLY A 9 -0.64 -4.52 -5.13
CA GLY A 9 -0.80 -5.89 -5.60
C GLY A 9 -1.53 -5.98 -6.91
N LYS A 10 -1.56 -7.19 -7.48
CA LYS A 10 -2.30 -7.43 -8.70
C LYS A 10 -2.80 -8.87 -8.78
N PRO A 11 -4.04 -9.05 -9.24
CA PRO A 11 -5.01 -7.98 -9.35
C PRO A 11 -5.52 -7.62 -7.96
N HIS A 12 -5.55 -6.35 -7.65
CA HIS A 12 -6.13 -5.92 -6.39
C HIS A 12 -7.63 -5.76 -6.58
N ILE A 13 -8.41 -6.24 -5.64
CA ILE A 13 -9.86 -6.13 -5.71
C ILE A 13 -10.35 -5.02 -4.79
N ASP A 14 -11.51 -4.46 -5.13
CA ASP A 14 -12.10 -3.36 -4.37
C ASP A 14 -12.25 -3.65 -2.88
N ALA A 15 -12.59 -4.88 -2.52
CA ALA A 15 -12.76 -5.25 -1.12
C ALA A 15 -11.45 -5.12 -0.32
N TRP A 16 -10.33 -5.46 -0.95
CA TRP A 16 -9.02 -5.36 -0.30
C TRP A 16 -8.62 -3.90 -0.11
N TRP A 17 -8.82 -3.09 -1.15
CA TRP A 17 -8.52 -1.67 -1.07
C TRP A 17 -9.41 -0.98 -0.03
N ALA A 18 -10.71 -1.29 -0.03
CA ALA A 18 -11.65 -0.74 0.95
C ALA A 18 -11.22 -1.07 2.37
N ARG A 19 -10.73 -2.30 2.60
CA ARG A 19 -10.24 -2.72 3.90
C ARG A 19 -9.00 -1.92 4.31
N ASN A 20 -8.04 -1.81 3.40
CA ASN A 20 -6.80 -1.06 3.68
C ASN A 20 -7.09 0.41 3.97
N ARG A 21 -8.00 1.01 3.22
CA ARG A 21 -8.42 2.39 3.42
C ARG A 21 -9.13 2.56 4.76
N ARG A 22 -10.05 1.66 5.07
CA ARG A 22 -10.83 1.73 6.31
C ARG A 22 -9.97 1.53 7.54
N LEU A 23 -9.05 0.59 7.49
CA LEU A 23 -8.19 0.27 8.62
C LEU A 23 -6.97 1.18 8.72
N GLY A 24 -6.69 1.96 7.70
CA GLY A 24 -5.51 2.81 7.70
C GLY A 24 -4.23 2.00 7.65
N ILE A 25 -4.11 1.13 6.66
CA ILE A 25 -2.96 0.23 6.55
C ILE A 25 -2.49 0.09 5.12
N ILE A 26 -1.26 -0.38 4.98
CA ILE A 26 -0.69 -0.85 3.74
C ILE A 26 -0.17 -2.26 4.01
N THR A 27 -0.26 -3.13 3.03
CA THR A 27 0.09 -4.54 3.17
C THR A 27 1.04 -4.97 2.06
N ALA A 28 1.84 -5.97 2.35
CA ALA A 28 2.78 -6.54 1.38
C ALA A 28 2.82 -8.05 1.49
N GLY A 29 3.11 -8.72 0.37
CA GLY A 29 3.14 -10.17 0.30
C GLY A 29 4.56 -10.74 0.27
N PHE A 30 5.07 -10.96 -0.91
CA PHE A 30 6.33 -11.67 -1.16
C PHE A 30 6.24 -13.10 -0.63
N SER A 31 7.18 -13.59 0.16
CA SER A 31 7.07 -14.94 0.71
C SER A 31 6.20 -15.00 1.96
N GLY A 32 5.87 -13.86 2.55
CA GLY A 32 5.08 -13.82 3.76
C GLY A 32 5.81 -14.30 4.99
N GLU A 33 7.14 -14.17 5.01
CA GLU A 33 7.98 -14.65 6.10
C GLU A 33 8.74 -13.51 6.76
N PRO A 34 9.12 -13.65 8.04
CA PRO A 34 9.96 -12.66 8.69
C PRO A 34 11.28 -12.49 7.95
N GLY A 35 11.71 -11.25 7.78
CA GLY A 35 12.99 -10.93 7.15
C GLY A 35 12.97 -10.99 5.64
N ASP A 36 11.84 -11.25 5.01
CA ASP A 36 11.75 -11.25 3.55
C ASP A 36 11.70 -9.82 3.00
N ARG A 37 11.48 -9.69 1.68
CA ARG A 37 11.43 -8.39 1.03
C ARG A 37 10.26 -7.52 1.53
N GLY A 38 9.12 -8.13 1.84
CA GLY A 38 7.98 -7.39 2.37
C GLY A 38 8.25 -6.80 3.73
N ASP A 39 8.89 -7.57 4.59
CA ASP A 39 9.36 -7.11 5.90
C ASP A 39 10.30 -5.91 5.73
N THR A 40 11.33 -6.07 4.89
CA THR A 40 12.32 -5.02 4.64
C THR A 40 11.67 -3.76 4.09
N LEU A 41 10.79 -3.89 3.10
CA LEU A 41 10.14 -2.74 2.48
C LEU A 41 9.29 -1.95 3.48
N LEU A 42 8.53 -2.65 4.31
CA LEU A 42 7.67 -1.94 5.27
C LEU A 42 8.46 -1.33 6.43
N HIS A 43 9.64 -1.86 6.73
CA HIS A 43 10.51 -1.27 7.76
C HIS A 43 11.37 -0.12 7.23
N GLN A 44 11.63 -0.06 5.92
CA GLN A 44 12.43 1.00 5.31
C GLN A 44 11.78 2.37 5.43
N MET A 45 10.47 2.43 5.46
CA MET A 45 9.75 3.69 5.51
C MET A 45 9.81 4.25 6.93
N GLU A 46 10.09 5.53 7.02
CA GLU A 46 10.11 6.22 8.32
C GLU A 46 8.74 6.81 8.61
N GLU A 47 8.43 6.94 9.88
CA GLU A 47 7.19 7.59 10.30
C GLU A 47 7.12 8.99 9.69
N GLY A 48 5.98 9.33 9.11
CA GLY A 48 5.77 10.61 8.46
C GLY A 48 6.17 10.67 7.01
N ASP A 49 6.84 9.65 6.49
CA ASP A 49 7.10 9.56 5.05
C ASP A 49 5.77 9.48 4.29
N TRP A 50 5.76 9.93 3.04
CA TRP A 50 4.62 9.75 2.17
C TRP A 50 4.67 8.40 1.50
N VAL A 51 3.54 7.72 1.43
CA VAL A 51 3.36 6.54 0.59
C VAL A 51 2.28 6.84 -0.44
N ILE A 52 2.59 6.52 -1.69
CA ILE A 52 1.67 6.71 -2.81
C ILE A 52 1.31 5.32 -3.31
N ALA A 53 0.05 4.94 -3.13
CA ALA A 53 -0.41 3.61 -3.49
C ALA A 53 -0.99 3.60 -4.89
N TYR A 54 -0.63 2.57 -5.66
CA TYR A 54 -1.26 2.35 -6.94
C TYR A 54 -1.63 0.87 -7.11
N SER A 55 -2.61 0.63 -7.95
CA SER A 55 -3.06 -0.70 -8.28
C SER A 55 -2.74 -0.98 -9.75
N ASN A 56 -2.07 -2.09 -10.00
CA ASN A 56 -1.74 -2.51 -11.36
C ASN A 56 -3.02 -2.60 -12.20
N GLY A 57 -2.98 -1.99 -13.37
CA GLY A 57 -4.12 -1.98 -14.28
C GLY A 57 -5.15 -0.90 -13.99
N HIS A 58 -5.05 -0.20 -12.87
CA HIS A 58 -6.01 0.86 -12.51
C HIS A 58 -5.35 2.23 -12.43
N GLY A 59 -4.28 2.36 -11.66
CA GLY A 59 -3.59 3.63 -11.48
C GLY A 59 -3.41 3.97 -10.00
N PHE A 60 -3.26 5.26 -9.71
CA PHE A 60 -3.04 5.73 -8.34
C PHE A 60 -4.35 5.78 -7.57
N VAL A 61 -4.34 5.24 -6.38
CA VAL A 61 -5.55 5.08 -5.56
C VAL A 61 -5.50 5.84 -4.25
N GLY A 62 -4.31 6.22 -3.80
CA GLY A 62 -4.23 6.98 -2.56
C GLY A 62 -2.85 7.49 -2.25
N ALA A 63 -2.80 8.43 -1.31
CA ALA A 63 -1.58 8.96 -0.73
C ALA A 63 -1.79 9.14 0.75
N GLY A 64 -0.79 8.77 1.55
CA GLY A 64 -0.90 8.88 2.99
C GLY A 64 0.44 9.01 3.67
N ARG A 65 0.39 9.21 4.97
CA ARG A 65 1.57 9.30 5.83
C ARG A 65 1.80 7.99 6.55
N VAL A 66 3.02 7.52 6.51
CA VAL A 66 3.41 6.27 7.17
C VAL A 66 3.37 6.48 8.69
N GLY A 67 2.74 5.54 9.39
CA GLY A 67 2.68 5.55 10.84
C GLY A 67 3.96 5.05 11.51
N PRO A 68 3.96 5.00 12.85
CA PRO A 68 5.13 4.54 13.60
C PRO A 68 5.58 3.15 13.19
N VAL A 69 6.89 2.91 13.21
CA VAL A 69 7.43 1.60 12.85
C VAL A 69 6.90 0.49 13.77
N ALA A 70 6.57 0.84 15.00
CA ALA A 70 5.99 -0.12 15.94
C ALA A 70 4.64 -0.67 15.49
N THR A 71 3.99 -0.04 14.51
CA THR A 71 2.72 -0.54 13.95
C THR A 71 2.92 -1.64 12.92
N TYR A 72 4.16 -1.93 12.53
CA TYR A 72 4.40 -3.07 11.66
C TYR A 72 3.98 -4.36 12.35
N ARG A 73 3.28 -5.22 11.60
CA ARG A 73 2.91 -6.56 12.07
C ARG A 73 3.06 -7.57 10.94
N LEU A 74 3.44 -8.77 11.33
CA LEU A 74 3.32 -9.93 10.45
C LEU A 74 2.08 -10.69 10.92
N LEU A 75 1.03 -10.67 10.10
CA LEU A 75 -0.21 -11.34 10.42
C LEU A 75 -0.03 -12.85 10.37
N SER A 76 -0.74 -13.59 11.22
CA SER A 76 -0.85 -15.03 11.06
C SER A 76 -1.77 -15.33 9.88
N VAL A 77 -1.65 -16.51 9.30
CA VAL A 77 -2.52 -16.91 8.19
C VAL A 77 -3.99 -16.83 8.59
N ASP A 78 -4.29 -17.16 9.84
CA ASP A 78 -5.67 -17.15 10.36
C ASP A 78 -6.26 -15.75 10.45
N GLU A 79 -5.42 -14.73 10.51
CA GLU A 79 -5.88 -13.34 10.56
C GLU A 79 -6.22 -12.77 9.17
N LEU A 80 -5.87 -13.48 8.12
CA LEU A 80 -6.12 -13.00 6.76
C LEU A 80 -7.59 -13.16 6.40
N PRO A 81 -8.17 -12.18 5.70
CA PRO A 81 -9.55 -12.32 5.23
C PRO A 81 -9.68 -13.48 4.23
N SER A 82 -10.88 -14.01 4.14
CA SER A 82 -11.18 -15.04 3.15
C SER A 82 -10.87 -14.53 1.73
N GLY A 83 -10.22 -15.34 0.93
CA GLY A 83 -9.83 -14.99 -0.43
C GLY A 83 -8.54 -14.17 -0.53
N TRP A 84 -7.92 -13.84 0.58
CA TRP A 84 -6.66 -13.12 0.62
C TRP A 84 -5.51 -14.09 0.35
N GLU A 85 -4.47 -13.61 -0.33
CA GLU A 85 -3.28 -14.45 -0.57
C GLU A 85 -2.62 -14.83 0.75
N ALA A 86 -2.28 -16.11 0.92
CA ALA A 86 -1.70 -16.62 2.15
C ALA A 86 -0.36 -15.98 2.52
N THR A 87 0.36 -15.45 1.55
CA THR A 87 1.65 -14.79 1.77
C THR A 87 1.53 -13.30 2.04
N HIS A 88 0.34 -12.73 1.91
CA HIS A 88 0.13 -11.27 2.01
C HIS A 88 -0.07 -10.86 3.47
N ARG A 89 0.97 -11.01 4.27
CA ARG A 89 0.91 -10.98 5.73
C ARG A 89 1.56 -9.76 6.37
N HIS A 90 2.38 -9.02 5.64
CA HIS A 90 3.06 -7.84 6.20
C HIS A 90 2.12 -6.65 6.20
N LEU A 91 2.11 -5.91 7.30
CA LEU A 91 1.20 -4.79 7.49
C LEU A 91 1.90 -3.64 8.19
N ARG A 92 1.58 -2.42 7.79
CA ARG A 92 2.01 -1.21 8.50
C ARG A 92 0.92 -0.16 8.43
N GLN A 93 0.78 0.63 9.49
CA GLN A 93 -0.20 1.69 9.56
C GLN A 93 0.14 2.82 8.60
N VAL A 94 -0.88 3.36 7.95
CA VAL A 94 -0.80 4.53 7.08
C VAL A 94 -2.01 5.41 7.37
N ASP A 95 -1.77 6.70 7.55
CA ASP A 95 -2.84 7.69 7.65
C ASP A 95 -3.15 8.17 6.23
N TRP A 96 -4.22 7.66 5.65
CA TRP A 96 -4.61 8.01 4.29
C TRP A 96 -5.14 9.44 4.26
N VAL A 97 -4.43 10.33 3.56
CA VAL A 97 -4.80 11.72 3.40
C VAL A 97 -5.73 11.88 2.20
N HIS A 98 -5.47 11.12 1.14
CA HIS A 98 -6.30 11.06 -0.05
C HIS A 98 -6.44 9.61 -0.46
N ALA A 99 -7.67 9.18 -0.70
CA ALA A 99 -7.91 7.78 -1.08
C ALA A 99 -9.22 7.70 -1.84
N VAL A 100 -9.17 7.05 -3.02
CA VAL A 100 -10.40 6.81 -3.78
C VAL A 100 -11.21 5.71 -3.12
N ALA A 101 -12.53 5.76 -3.29
CA ALA A 101 -13.42 4.77 -2.68
C ALA A 101 -13.41 3.44 -3.43
N SER A 102 -13.13 3.44 -4.72
CA SER A 102 -13.15 2.27 -5.58
C SER A 102 -12.00 2.33 -6.57
N LEU A 103 -11.49 1.18 -6.97
CA LEU A 103 -10.40 1.11 -7.95
C LEU A 103 -10.75 1.72 -9.30
N VAL A 104 -12.03 1.74 -9.65
CA VAL A 104 -12.47 2.37 -10.90
C VAL A 104 -12.24 3.88 -10.89
N GLU A 105 -12.14 4.47 -9.71
CA GLU A 105 -11.87 5.89 -9.54
C GLU A 105 -10.38 6.22 -9.52
N ALA A 106 -9.51 5.22 -9.70
CA ALA A 106 -8.06 5.43 -9.70
C ALA A 106 -7.67 6.44 -10.78
N ILE A 107 -6.62 7.21 -10.49
CA ILE A 107 -6.08 8.18 -11.42
C ILE A 107 -5.05 7.47 -12.30
N PRO A 108 -5.27 7.36 -13.62
CA PRO A 108 -4.32 6.68 -14.48
C PRO A 108 -2.93 7.32 -14.39
N ALA A 109 -1.90 6.48 -14.44
CA ALA A 109 -0.51 6.94 -14.29
C ALA A 109 -0.14 8.03 -15.30
N LYS A 110 -0.60 7.89 -16.56
CA LYS A 110 -0.33 8.88 -17.60
C LYS A 110 -0.97 10.23 -17.30
N GLU A 111 -2.09 10.25 -16.60
CA GLU A 111 -2.78 11.48 -16.24
C GLU A 111 -2.05 12.20 -15.12
N VAL A 112 -1.54 11.47 -14.15
CA VAL A 112 -0.70 12.02 -13.10
C VAL A 112 0.55 12.65 -13.70
N GLY A 113 1.17 11.98 -14.68
CA GLY A 113 2.35 12.50 -15.36
C GLY A 113 2.12 13.79 -16.11
N ARG A 114 0.87 14.11 -16.49
CA ARG A 114 0.55 15.37 -17.15
C ARG A 114 0.36 16.50 -16.17
N GLN A 115 -0.09 16.21 -14.95
CA GLN A 115 -0.47 17.21 -13.97
C GLN A 115 0.62 17.52 -12.97
N ALA A 116 1.52 16.59 -12.75
CA ALA A 116 2.60 16.73 -11.79
C ALA A 116 3.90 17.10 -12.47
N PRO A 117 4.82 17.78 -11.79
CA PRO A 117 6.17 17.96 -12.30
C PRO A 117 6.77 16.60 -12.62
N ARG A 118 7.49 16.52 -13.74
CA ARG A 118 8.13 15.28 -14.11
C ARG A 118 9.14 14.90 -13.04
N GLN A 119 9.00 13.71 -12.52
CA GLN A 119 9.92 13.20 -11.55
C GLN A 119 11.17 12.69 -12.26
N THR A 120 12.31 13.22 -11.89
CA THR A 120 13.58 12.70 -12.36
C THR A 120 14.09 11.66 -11.41
N LYS A 121 14.65 10.64 -11.97
CA LYS A 121 15.24 9.59 -11.17
C LYS A 121 16.74 9.75 -11.10
#